data_35052f2b13bc8a83665e7763b0c4fd11
#
_entry.id   35052f2b13bc8a83665e7763b0c4fd11
#
_cell.length_a   1.000
_cell.length_b   1.000
_cell.length_c   1.000
_cell.angle_alpha   90.00
_cell.angle_beta   90.00
_cell.angle_gamma   90.00
#
_symmetry.space_group_name_H-M   'P 1'
#
loop_
_entity.id
_entity.type
_entity.pdbx_description
1 polymer ?
#
loop_
_entity_poly.entity_id
_entity_poly.type
_entity_poly.pdbx_seq_one_letter_code
_entity_poly.pdbx_strand_id
1 'polypeptide(L)'
;KWPSLRIKQVLYSITTVLLTFLFLGRIPFYKIFNSSYNAMLINGKNDDISAIVNTAINEYNALMYIVGAVVLSAALCWFLVRFLGWGAKKYSDYVGNDLSGSDQLSASEQVSCPTWYPKTKKTQWMTSIGLTVVIAVLGLFFRFGGAFSYTNSINWESAARLSSNLLNENILDDVQALYRVKSIAKRTAELEVINLTPQELNEKITAVGGKPNGTNFDSSFTRTITTERLAEQPQSINIVLGESYGLWPFLSEYNEPGAYLVEQGRKYAASPQAMSTQLALAQGTGTMPAINGLLTGMPDTGLYPNYEGESFKQPYGLGIGPVMKKLGYKTVFWYGGFSTWQNVKNFALSQGFDEFHDASEMSSEDGNAWGVGDKDLFKAISAYMDQHRGEKILNVIMTTSNHPPYSINVAKEGFDASKVKGHVPDSISDDEKQLNEMGHIWYADHVMGNFIGNEEKADPSALFVITGDHSERFNFAREVGPNVASTIPIIFYGRGIHKDWLAPNAFGMSIQIIPTLAELAGRLGQTYEAMVPSLFTQEEFVFNHRLYLDKNGKVLEQSASMPQSY
;
A
#
# COMPACT_ATOMS: atom_id res chain seq x y z
N LYS A 1 44.39 -2.06 20.08
CA LYS A 1 43.97 -2.92 21.20
C LYS A 1 42.60 -3.53 20.85
N TRP A 2 42.48 -4.84 20.90
CA TRP A 2 41.18 -5.50 20.71
C TRP A 2 40.26 -5.20 21.91
N PRO A 3 38.94 -5.02 21.68
CA PRO A 3 38.01 -4.77 22.77
C PRO A 3 38.02 -5.91 23.79
N SER A 4 37.88 -5.58 25.07
CA SER A 4 37.77 -6.57 26.14
C SER A 4 36.59 -7.53 25.90
N LEU A 5 36.66 -8.75 26.45
CA LEU A 5 35.58 -9.74 26.34
C LEU A 5 34.22 -9.13 26.75
N ARG A 6 34.19 -8.34 27.83
CA ARG A 6 32.97 -7.66 28.30
C ARG A 6 32.39 -6.69 27.27
N ILE A 7 33.24 -5.91 26.60
CA ILE A 7 32.78 -4.99 25.54
C ILE A 7 32.17 -5.79 24.38
N LYS A 8 32.82 -6.88 23.97
CA LYS A 8 32.29 -7.77 22.92
C LYS A 8 30.95 -8.38 23.32
N GLN A 9 30.83 -8.90 24.56
CA GLN A 9 29.58 -9.45 25.06
C GLN A 9 28.45 -8.42 25.07
N VAL A 10 28.72 -7.17 25.49
CA VAL A 10 27.73 -6.08 25.49
C VAL A 10 27.33 -5.72 24.07
N LEU A 11 28.28 -5.50 23.17
CA LEU A 11 27.99 -5.13 21.77
C LEU A 11 27.16 -6.21 21.07
N TYR A 12 27.56 -7.47 21.19
CA TYR A 12 26.81 -8.57 20.58
C TYR A 12 25.43 -8.75 21.21
N SER A 13 25.29 -8.55 22.52
CA SER A 13 23.98 -8.60 23.17
C SER A 13 23.05 -7.49 22.68
N ILE A 14 23.53 -6.26 22.54
CA ILE A 14 22.76 -5.16 21.97
C ILE A 14 22.32 -5.51 20.54
N THR A 15 23.25 -5.97 19.70
CA THR A 15 22.94 -6.37 18.33
C THR A 15 21.90 -7.50 18.29
N THR A 16 22.06 -8.51 19.15
CA THR A 16 21.11 -9.63 19.23
C THR A 16 19.71 -9.15 19.63
N VAL A 17 19.60 -8.27 20.62
CA VAL A 17 18.31 -7.69 21.04
C VAL A 17 17.67 -6.94 19.86
N LEU A 18 18.41 -6.03 19.23
CA LEU A 18 17.90 -5.24 18.10
C LEU A 18 17.41 -6.13 16.95
N LEU A 19 18.21 -7.10 16.53
CA LEU A 19 17.84 -8.01 15.43
C LEU A 19 16.63 -8.88 15.80
N THR A 20 16.54 -9.34 17.04
CA THR A 20 15.39 -10.16 17.48
C THR A 20 14.10 -9.34 17.49
N PHE A 21 14.16 -8.09 17.97
CA PHE A 21 12.98 -7.20 17.93
C PHE A 21 12.58 -6.84 16.50
N LEU A 22 13.53 -6.59 15.61
CA LEU A 22 13.23 -6.35 14.20
C LEU A 22 12.57 -7.57 13.56
N PHE A 23 13.14 -8.75 13.75
CA PHE A 23 12.62 -9.99 13.16
C PHE A 23 11.20 -10.32 13.66
N LEU A 24 10.94 -10.25 14.97
CA LEU A 24 9.61 -10.54 15.51
C LEU A 24 8.61 -9.40 15.23
N GLY A 25 9.05 -8.14 15.21
CA GLY A 25 8.22 -6.99 14.84
C GLY A 25 7.79 -7.00 13.37
N ARG A 26 8.59 -7.60 12.50
CA ARG A 26 8.24 -7.79 11.09
C ARG A 26 6.99 -8.64 10.90
N ILE A 27 6.75 -9.64 11.78
CA ILE A 27 5.62 -10.56 11.62
C ILE A 27 4.27 -9.83 11.69
N PRO A 28 3.96 -9.04 12.73
CA PRO A 28 2.73 -8.25 12.73
C PRO A 28 2.71 -7.20 11.62
N PHE A 29 3.84 -6.56 11.31
CA PHE A 29 3.92 -5.61 10.19
C PHE A 29 3.54 -6.28 8.86
N TYR A 30 4.07 -7.47 8.59
CA TYR A 30 3.71 -8.23 7.39
C TYR A 30 2.23 -8.63 7.37
N LYS A 31 1.66 -8.99 8.51
CA LYS A 31 0.22 -9.32 8.61
C LYS A 31 -0.67 -8.12 8.28
N ILE A 32 -0.24 -6.90 8.64
CA ILE A 32 -0.99 -5.66 8.38
C ILE A 32 -0.84 -5.22 6.93
N PHE A 33 0.41 -5.11 6.45
CA PHE A 33 0.73 -4.44 5.19
C PHE A 33 1.07 -5.40 4.05
N ASN A 34 1.08 -6.71 4.31
CA ASN A 34 1.46 -7.76 3.35
C ASN A 34 2.82 -7.51 2.67
N SER A 35 3.70 -6.80 3.36
CA SER A 35 5.04 -6.45 2.87
C SER A 35 6.06 -6.41 4.00
N SER A 36 7.35 -6.46 3.65
CA SER A 36 8.44 -6.16 4.59
C SER A 36 8.39 -4.69 5.01
N TYR A 37 9.26 -4.28 5.95
CA TYR A 37 9.35 -2.88 6.35
C TYR A 37 9.50 -1.96 5.14
N ASN A 38 8.58 -1.02 4.99
CA ASN A 38 8.47 -0.11 3.86
C ASN A 38 8.20 1.34 4.32
N ALA A 39 7.92 2.23 3.37
CA ALA A 39 7.68 3.65 3.63
C ALA A 39 6.50 3.91 4.59
N MET A 40 5.57 2.96 4.77
CA MET A 40 4.48 3.08 5.74
C MET A 40 4.97 3.28 7.18
N LEU A 41 6.19 2.81 7.52
CA LEU A 41 6.81 3.12 8.82
C LEU A 41 7.09 4.62 9.03
N ILE A 42 7.32 5.37 7.96
CA ILE A 42 7.54 6.82 8.03
C ILE A 42 6.21 7.52 8.29
N ASN A 43 5.17 7.06 7.60
CA ASN A 43 3.83 7.61 7.73
C ASN A 43 3.27 7.42 9.14
N GLY A 44 3.57 6.31 9.79
CA GLY A 44 3.18 6.05 11.17
C GLY A 44 3.61 7.11 12.19
N LYS A 45 4.54 8.03 11.84
CA LYS A 45 4.86 9.20 12.68
C LYS A 45 3.76 10.24 12.71
N ASN A 46 2.92 10.25 11.68
CA ASN A 46 1.91 11.26 11.46
C ASN A 46 0.51 10.73 11.77
N ASP A 47 0.40 9.43 12.07
CA ASP A 47 -0.84 8.76 12.45
C ASP A 47 -1.10 8.91 13.96
N ASP A 48 -2.33 8.62 14.38
CA ASP A 48 -2.66 8.48 15.79
C ASP A 48 -1.95 7.24 16.38
N ILE A 49 -0.85 7.49 17.08
CA ILE A 49 -0.05 6.45 17.72
C ILE A 49 -0.90 5.58 18.65
N SER A 50 -1.90 6.15 19.33
CA SER A 50 -2.78 5.41 20.22
C SER A 50 -3.64 4.41 19.43
N ALA A 51 -4.17 4.82 18.29
CA ALA A 51 -4.94 3.95 17.40
C ALA A 51 -4.08 2.82 16.83
N ILE A 52 -2.87 3.14 16.36
CA ILE A 52 -1.91 2.14 15.85
C ILE A 52 -1.58 1.10 16.91
N VAL A 53 -1.23 1.55 18.12
CA VAL A 53 -0.85 0.66 19.23
C VAL A 53 -2.03 -0.22 19.64
N ASN A 54 -3.23 0.34 19.78
CA ASN A 54 -4.44 -0.44 20.10
C ASN A 54 -4.72 -1.51 19.04
N THR A 55 -4.69 -1.16 17.78
CA THR A 55 -4.90 -2.10 16.68
C THR A 55 -3.82 -3.18 16.67
N ALA A 56 -2.56 -2.79 16.83
CA ALA A 56 -1.45 -3.74 16.86
C ALA A 56 -1.57 -4.76 18.01
N ILE A 57 -1.99 -4.31 19.19
CA ILE A 57 -2.15 -5.19 20.38
C ILE A 57 -3.36 -6.10 20.22
N ASN A 58 -4.51 -5.55 19.86
CA ASN A 58 -5.78 -6.28 19.92
C ASN A 58 -5.98 -7.17 18.70
N GLU A 59 -5.57 -6.74 17.51
CA GLU A 59 -5.83 -7.46 16.26
C GLU A 59 -4.65 -8.29 15.78
N TYR A 60 -3.43 -7.81 16.01
CA TYR A 60 -2.23 -8.46 15.48
C TYR A 60 -1.36 -9.12 16.55
N ASN A 61 -1.88 -9.23 17.80
CA ASN A 61 -1.18 -9.85 18.92
C ASN A 61 0.23 -9.27 19.17
N ALA A 62 0.44 -7.98 18.96
CA ALA A 62 1.75 -7.33 19.06
C ALA A 62 2.39 -7.57 20.43
N LEU A 63 1.60 -7.60 21.51
CA LEU A 63 2.09 -7.91 22.86
C LEU A 63 2.76 -9.29 22.94
N MET A 64 2.20 -10.30 22.28
CA MET A 64 2.81 -11.65 22.22
C MET A 64 4.18 -11.62 21.54
N TYR A 65 4.30 -10.86 20.44
CA TYR A 65 5.59 -10.72 19.74
C TYR A 65 6.60 -9.91 20.54
N ILE A 66 6.18 -8.89 21.27
CA ILE A 66 7.05 -8.11 22.18
C ILE A 66 7.56 -9.02 23.30
N VAL A 67 6.68 -9.76 23.98
CA VAL A 67 7.06 -10.70 25.03
C VAL A 67 7.97 -11.81 24.45
N GLY A 68 7.62 -12.35 23.29
CA GLY A 68 8.45 -13.31 22.57
C GLY A 68 9.85 -12.75 22.24
N ALA A 69 9.94 -11.49 21.80
CA ALA A 69 11.21 -10.82 21.51
C ALA A 69 12.06 -10.68 22.78
N VAL A 70 11.46 -10.30 23.91
CA VAL A 70 12.17 -10.20 25.21
C VAL A 70 12.70 -11.56 25.63
N VAL A 71 11.85 -12.60 25.63
CA VAL A 71 12.25 -13.94 26.05
C VAL A 71 13.33 -14.53 25.15
N LEU A 72 13.13 -14.44 23.82
CA LEU A 72 14.08 -14.96 22.86
C LEU A 72 15.41 -14.19 22.91
N SER A 73 15.38 -12.86 23.01
CA SER A 73 16.58 -12.05 23.19
C SER A 73 17.35 -12.42 24.45
N ALA A 74 16.66 -12.60 25.57
CA ALA A 74 17.28 -13.01 26.82
C ALA A 74 17.96 -14.40 26.69
N ALA A 75 17.28 -15.37 26.06
CA ALA A 75 17.83 -16.71 25.83
C ALA A 75 19.06 -16.67 24.90
N LEU A 76 18.96 -15.94 23.78
CA LEU A 76 20.06 -15.79 22.83
C LEU A 76 21.25 -15.04 23.44
N CYS A 77 21.03 -13.96 24.19
CA CYS A 77 22.08 -13.25 24.90
C CYS A 77 22.76 -14.12 25.95
N TRP A 78 21.98 -14.89 26.71
CA TRP A 78 22.54 -15.84 27.70
C TRP A 78 23.43 -16.87 27.01
N PHE A 79 22.95 -17.49 25.93
CA PHE A 79 23.73 -18.45 25.16
C PHE A 79 25.01 -17.83 24.59
N LEU A 80 24.88 -16.64 23.98
CA LEU A 80 26.00 -15.92 23.36
C LEU A 80 27.08 -15.52 24.38
N VAL A 81 26.66 -15.00 25.56
CA VAL A 81 27.59 -14.63 26.64
C VAL A 81 28.32 -15.88 27.15
N ARG A 82 27.60 -17.00 27.33
CA ARG A 82 28.20 -18.31 27.69
C ARG A 82 29.16 -18.83 26.64
N PHE A 83 28.75 -18.78 25.37
CA PHE A 83 29.58 -19.23 24.26
C PHE A 83 30.88 -18.42 24.12
N LEU A 84 30.78 -17.11 24.16
CA LEU A 84 31.95 -16.22 24.11
C LEU A 84 32.86 -16.42 25.34
N GLY A 85 32.28 -16.60 26.51
CA GLY A 85 33.02 -16.89 27.74
C GLY A 85 33.75 -18.22 27.68
N TRP A 86 33.09 -19.26 27.17
CA TRP A 86 33.69 -20.56 26.96
C TRP A 86 34.84 -20.53 25.92
N GLY A 87 34.62 -19.84 24.79
CA GLY A 87 35.66 -19.66 23.78
C GLY A 87 36.87 -18.88 24.29
N ALA A 88 36.61 -17.80 25.07
CA ALA A 88 37.70 -17.03 25.68
C ALA A 88 38.48 -17.84 26.72
N LYS A 89 37.79 -18.67 27.53
CA LYS A 89 38.47 -19.59 28.48
C LYS A 89 39.32 -20.60 27.75
N LYS A 90 38.79 -21.29 26.74
CA LYS A 90 39.57 -22.26 25.93
C LYS A 90 40.80 -21.62 25.27
N TYR A 91 40.64 -20.38 24.77
CA TYR A 91 41.75 -19.64 24.18
C TYR A 91 42.80 -19.28 25.24
N SER A 92 42.37 -18.85 26.44
CA SER A 92 43.27 -18.54 27.56
C SER A 92 44.04 -19.79 28.05
N ASP A 93 43.33 -20.91 28.18
CA ASP A 93 43.93 -22.19 28.60
C ASP A 93 44.97 -22.67 27.56
N TYR A 94 44.67 -22.46 26.28
CA TYR A 94 45.60 -22.80 25.19
C TYR A 94 46.85 -21.93 25.20
N VAL A 95 46.72 -20.61 25.33
CA VAL A 95 47.84 -19.66 25.36
C VAL A 95 48.63 -19.79 26.66
N GLY A 96 47.96 -20.07 27.77
CA GLY A 96 48.60 -20.30 29.07
C GLY A 96 49.47 -21.54 29.10
N ASN A 97 49.03 -22.64 28.48
CA ASN A 97 49.83 -23.87 28.36
C ASN A 97 51.03 -23.70 27.43
N ASP A 98 50.93 -22.87 26.38
CA ASP A 98 52.03 -22.59 25.45
C ASP A 98 53.14 -21.71 26.09
N LEU A 99 52.78 -20.87 27.08
CA LEU A 99 53.72 -20.00 27.81
C LEU A 99 54.35 -20.68 29.03
N SER A 100 53.72 -21.74 29.58
CA SER A 100 54.24 -22.52 30.70
C SER A 100 55.14 -23.69 30.26
N GLY A 101 55.25 -23.95 28.97
CA GLY A 101 55.93 -25.09 28.38
C GLY A 101 57.46 -24.98 28.22
N SER A 102 58.15 -24.06 28.95
CA SER A 102 59.61 -23.99 28.90
C SER A 102 60.33 -24.79 29.98
N ASP A 103 59.63 -25.43 30.95
CA ASP A 103 60.27 -26.38 31.87
C ASP A 103 59.29 -27.48 32.33
N GLN A 104 59.62 -28.71 31.94
CA GLN A 104 59.19 -30.01 32.52
C GLN A 104 57.71 -30.23 32.84
N LEU A 105 56.96 -30.77 31.90
CA LEU A 105 55.75 -31.52 32.22
C LEU A 105 55.77 -32.89 31.51
N SER A 106 55.41 -33.90 32.29
CA SER A 106 55.42 -35.31 31.91
C SER A 106 54.47 -35.63 30.75
N ALA A 107 54.82 -36.61 29.93
CA ALA A 107 54.22 -36.99 28.66
C ALA A 107 52.76 -37.56 28.72
N SER A 108 51.97 -37.30 29.77
CA SER A 108 50.64 -37.88 29.95
C SER A 108 49.44 -36.94 29.93
N GLU A 109 49.63 -35.63 29.77
CA GLU A 109 48.53 -34.64 29.64
C GLU A 109 48.67 -33.75 28.41
N GLN A 110 48.81 -34.37 27.24
CA GLN A 110 48.55 -33.64 26.00
C GLN A 110 47.05 -33.46 25.82
N VAL A 111 46.53 -32.29 26.26
CA VAL A 111 45.26 -31.79 25.76
C VAL A 111 45.45 -31.58 24.26
N SER A 112 44.91 -32.45 23.45
CA SER A 112 45.03 -32.41 22.01
C SER A 112 44.36 -31.14 21.48
N CYS A 113 45.19 -30.17 21.11
CA CYS A 113 44.73 -29.04 20.28
C CYS A 113 44.06 -29.61 19.03
N PRO A 114 42.93 -29.06 18.60
CA PRO A 114 42.35 -29.45 17.32
C PRO A 114 43.42 -29.33 16.24
N THR A 115 43.64 -30.40 15.46
CA THR A 115 44.67 -30.53 14.44
C THR A 115 44.63 -29.42 13.37
N TRP A 116 43.52 -28.69 13.29
CA TRP A 116 43.33 -27.58 12.36
C TRP A 116 43.85 -26.23 12.88
N TYR A 117 44.24 -26.10 14.17
CA TYR A 117 44.73 -24.83 14.71
C TYR A 117 46.24 -24.65 14.42
N PRO A 118 46.65 -23.52 13.82
CA PRO A 118 48.04 -23.31 13.39
C PRO A 118 48.98 -23.17 14.59
N LYS A 119 50.05 -23.95 14.62
CA LYS A 119 51.02 -24.02 15.74
C LYS A 119 52.10 -22.92 15.72
N THR A 120 52.33 -22.23 14.61
CA THR A 120 53.37 -21.18 14.52
C THR A 120 52.74 -19.79 14.38
N LYS A 121 53.43 -18.75 14.88
CA LYS A 121 52.97 -17.35 14.73
C LYS A 121 52.72 -16.97 13.27
N LYS A 122 53.52 -17.47 12.34
CA LYS A 122 53.38 -17.24 10.90
C LYS A 122 52.09 -17.87 10.36
N THR A 123 51.82 -19.12 10.72
CA THR A 123 50.60 -19.82 10.28
C THR A 123 49.36 -19.24 10.96
N GLN A 124 49.43 -18.81 12.22
CA GLN A 124 48.32 -18.09 12.89
C GLN A 124 47.99 -16.78 12.19
N TRP A 125 49.01 -16.01 11.78
CA TRP A 125 48.81 -14.77 11.04
C TRP A 125 48.18 -15.01 9.67
N MET A 126 48.68 -16.03 8.94
CA MET A 126 48.13 -16.43 7.64
C MET A 126 46.66 -16.90 7.77
N THR A 127 46.34 -17.70 8.79
CA THR A 127 44.96 -18.14 9.05
C THR A 127 44.05 -16.98 9.42
N SER A 128 44.53 -16.04 10.23
CA SER A 128 43.77 -14.84 10.58
C SER A 128 43.49 -13.95 9.37
N ILE A 129 44.46 -13.75 8.52
CA ILE A 129 44.27 -13.03 7.25
C ILE A 129 43.28 -13.78 6.36
N GLY A 130 43.47 -15.09 6.18
CA GLY A 130 42.56 -15.91 5.37
C GLY A 130 41.12 -15.84 5.88
N LEU A 131 40.91 -15.96 7.20
CA LEU A 131 39.58 -15.84 7.80
C LEU A 131 38.99 -14.43 7.64
N THR A 132 39.82 -13.40 7.79
CA THR A 132 39.37 -12.01 7.57
C THR A 132 38.94 -11.79 6.12
N VAL A 133 39.69 -12.31 5.16
CA VAL A 133 39.33 -12.25 3.74
C VAL A 133 38.04 -13.01 3.46
N VAL A 134 37.86 -14.21 4.00
CA VAL A 134 36.62 -15.00 3.86
C VAL A 134 35.45 -14.24 4.46
N ILE A 135 35.58 -13.67 5.66
CA ILE A 135 34.53 -12.88 6.29
C ILE A 135 34.22 -11.63 5.47
N ALA A 136 35.23 -10.94 4.92
CA ALA A 136 35.04 -9.79 4.05
C ALA A 136 34.29 -10.15 2.76
N VAL A 137 34.69 -11.27 2.11
CA VAL A 137 34.03 -11.78 0.91
C VAL A 137 32.60 -12.19 1.18
N LEU A 138 32.34 -12.91 2.28
CA LEU A 138 30.99 -13.27 2.70
C LEU A 138 30.18 -12.01 3.06
N GLY A 139 30.81 -11.05 3.74
CA GLY A 139 30.17 -9.77 4.05
C GLY A 139 29.74 -9.00 2.81
N LEU A 140 30.59 -8.95 1.78
CA LEU A 140 30.26 -8.36 0.48
C LEU A 140 29.14 -9.14 -0.22
N PHE A 141 29.23 -10.47 -0.23
CA PHE A 141 28.20 -11.33 -0.81
C PHE A 141 26.83 -11.08 -0.18
N PHE A 142 26.75 -11.09 1.16
CA PHE A 142 25.50 -10.80 1.87
C PHE A 142 25.08 -9.34 1.76
N ARG A 143 26.03 -8.39 1.70
CA ARG A 143 25.73 -6.97 1.50
C ARG A 143 24.98 -6.70 0.20
N PHE A 144 25.27 -7.47 -0.85
CA PHE A 144 24.59 -7.37 -2.14
C PHE A 144 23.49 -8.43 -2.32
N GLY A 145 22.98 -9.00 -1.23
CA GLY A 145 21.85 -9.93 -1.27
C GLY A 145 22.14 -11.22 -2.04
N GLY A 146 23.34 -11.80 -1.87
CA GLY A 146 23.72 -13.03 -2.55
C GLY A 146 24.40 -12.80 -3.91
N ALA A 147 24.92 -11.60 -4.17
CA ALA A 147 25.70 -11.26 -5.35
C ALA A 147 27.01 -10.56 -4.98
N PHE A 148 27.92 -10.39 -5.94
CA PHE A 148 29.19 -9.66 -5.75
C PHE A 148 29.20 -8.28 -6.43
N SER A 149 28.14 -7.91 -7.12
CA SER A 149 28.02 -6.62 -7.80
C SER A 149 26.69 -5.95 -7.47
N TYR A 150 26.68 -4.63 -7.48
CA TYR A 150 25.47 -3.86 -7.27
C TYR A 150 24.39 -4.11 -8.33
N THR A 151 24.80 -4.28 -9.59
CA THR A 151 23.89 -4.53 -10.72
C THR A 151 23.16 -5.87 -10.63
N ASN A 152 23.79 -6.86 -9.98
CA ASN A 152 23.21 -8.19 -9.75
C ASN A 152 22.65 -8.34 -8.33
N SER A 153 22.68 -7.28 -7.53
CA SER A 153 22.16 -7.32 -6.16
C SER A 153 20.65 -7.50 -6.18
N ILE A 154 20.15 -8.21 -5.19
CA ILE A 154 18.73 -8.21 -4.90
C ILE A 154 18.42 -6.87 -4.24
N ASN A 155 17.65 -6.06 -4.92
CA ASN A 155 17.09 -4.85 -4.38
C ASN A 155 15.55 -4.96 -4.35
N TRP A 156 14.86 -4.07 -3.67
CA TRP A 156 13.43 -4.19 -3.53
C TRP A 156 12.68 -4.05 -4.86
N GLU A 157 13.24 -3.31 -5.81
CA GLU A 157 12.68 -3.16 -7.16
C GLU A 157 12.78 -4.46 -7.96
N SER A 158 13.77 -5.30 -7.67
CA SER A 158 13.99 -6.59 -8.33
C SER A 158 13.72 -7.80 -7.43
N ALA A 159 13.20 -7.62 -6.23
CA ALA A 159 12.97 -8.70 -5.28
C ALA A 159 11.76 -9.58 -5.65
N ALA A 160 10.79 -9.06 -6.38
CA ALA A 160 9.61 -9.80 -6.82
C ALA A 160 9.92 -10.78 -7.96
N ARG A 161 10.64 -11.87 -7.66
CA ARG A 161 11.08 -12.88 -8.64
C ARG A 161 10.35 -14.21 -8.52
N LEU A 162 9.58 -14.39 -7.45
CA LEU A 162 8.90 -15.64 -7.13
C LEU A 162 7.39 -15.48 -7.26
N SER A 163 6.68 -16.56 -7.46
CA SER A 163 5.21 -16.55 -7.50
C SER A 163 4.57 -16.30 -6.13
N SER A 164 5.32 -16.43 -5.04
CA SER A 164 4.83 -16.21 -3.68
C SER A 164 5.21 -14.83 -3.17
N ASN A 165 4.22 -13.99 -2.84
CA ASN A 165 4.48 -12.69 -2.23
C ASN A 165 5.22 -12.80 -0.90
N LEU A 166 4.83 -13.76 -0.06
CA LEU A 166 5.51 -14.01 1.21
C LEU A 166 7.02 -14.27 1.02
N LEU A 167 7.39 -15.04 0.02
CA LEU A 167 8.79 -15.33 -0.28
C LEU A 167 9.51 -14.10 -0.85
N ASN A 168 8.88 -13.36 -1.74
CA ASN A 168 9.42 -12.12 -2.29
C ASN A 168 9.72 -11.10 -1.19
N GLU A 169 8.77 -10.89 -0.28
CA GLU A 169 8.94 -9.96 0.84
C GLU A 169 9.98 -10.43 1.88
N ASN A 170 10.32 -11.71 1.88
CA ASN A 170 11.36 -12.29 2.75
C ASN A 170 12.75 -12.34 2.12
N ILE A 171 12.91 -11.98 0.86
CA ILE A 171 14.22 -11.91 0.20
C ILE A 171 15.12 -10.85 0.84
N LEU A 172 14.53 -9.74 1.27
CA LEU A 172 15.25 -8.68 1.98
C LEU A 172 15.25 -8.94 3.48
N ASP A 173 16.42 -8.84 4.08
CA ASP A 173 16.55 -8.83 5.54
C ASP A 173 16.01 -7.51 6.13
N ASP A 174 15.65 -7.56 7.43
CA ASP A 174 15.02 -6.44 8.12
C ASP A 174 15.89 -5.18 8.17
N VAL A 175 17.22 -5.32 8.23
CA VAL A 175 18.14 -4.19 8.27
C VAL A 175 18.21 -3.51 6.90
N GLN A 176 18.22 -4.29 5.82
CA GLN A 176 18.14 -3.76 4.46
C GLN A 176 16.80 -3.08 4.20
N ALA A 177 15.69 -3.67 4.63
CA ALA A 177 14.37 -3.07 4.52
C ALA A 177 14.32 -1.71 5.22
N LEU A 178 14.78 -1.62 6.48
CA LEU A 178 14.84 -0.36 7.23
C LEU A 178 15.81 0.67 6.64
N TYR A 179 16.94 0.22 6.11
CA TYR A 179 17.87 1.11 5.41
C TYR A 179 17.20 1.77 4.20
N ARG A 180 16.36 1.05 3.49
CA ARG A 180 15.57 1.58 2.36
C ARG A 180 14.50 2.54 2.80
N VAL A 181 13.76 2.22 3.87
CA VAL A 181 12.81 3.17 4.48
C VAL A 181 13.52 4.50 4.77
N LYS A 182 14.70 4.45 5.39
CA LYS A 182 15.53 5.63 5.65
C LYS A 182 15.99 6.31 4.35
N SER A 183 16.37 5.55 3.34
CA SER A 183 16.81 6.09 2.04
C SER A 183 15.67 6.79 1.31
N ILE A 184 14.46 6.22 1.34
CA ILE A 184 13.26 6.84 0.76
C ILE A 184 12.96 8.12 1.52
N ALA A 185 12.91 8.08 2.86
CA ALA A 185 12.70 9.27 3.69
C ALA A 185 13.69 10.41 3.38
N LYS A 186 14.95 10.04 3.17
CA LYS A 186 15.99 10.99 2.80
C LYS A 186 15.78 11.56 1.40
N ARG A 187 15.45 10.74 0.42
CA ARG A 187 15.14 11.20 -0.94
C ARG A 187 13.92 12.11 -0.98
N THR A 188 12.87 11.76 -0.23
CA THR A 188 11.67 12.61 -0.10
C THR A 188 12.00 13.94 0.57
N ALA A 189 12.87 13.93 1.59
CA ALA A 189 13.31 15.14 2.28
C ALA A 189 14.35 15.96 1.48
N GLU A 190 15.08 15.31 0.59
CA GLU A 190 16.11 15.91 -0.28
C GLU A 190 15.66 15.92 -1.74
N LEU A 191 14.35 15.96 -2.02
CA LEU A 191 13.88 16.21 -3.38
C LEU A 191 14.53 17.50 -3.86
N GLU A 192 15.69 17.35 -4.46
CA GLU A 192 16.25 18.38 -5.31
C GLU A 192 15.16 18.69 -6.33
N VAL A 193 14.74 19.93 -6.35
CA VAL A 193 13.96 20.46 -7.46
C VAL A 193 14.73 20.02 -8.70
N ILE A 194 14.19 19.08 -9.47
CA ILE A 194 14.80 18.65 -10.72
C ILE A 194 14.75 19.90 -11.59
N ASN A 195 15.87 20.59 -11.71
CA ASN A 195 16.00 21.77 -12.55
C ASN A 195 16.06 21.30 -14.00
N LEU A 196 14.89 21.02 -14.58
CA LEU A 196 14.78 20.79 -16.00
C LEU A 196 14.84 22.13 -16.73
N THR A 197 15.60 22.16 -17.82
CA THR A 197 15.48 23.24 -18.78
C THR A 197 14.07 23.23 -19.38
N PRO A 198 13.53 24.35 -19.85
CA PRO A 198 12.23 24.38 -20.53
C PRO A 198 12.13 23.37 -21.69
N GLN A 199 13.23 23.13 -22.40
CA GLN A 199 13.28 22.15 -23.47
C GLN A 199 13.12 20.72 -22.95
N GLU A 200 13.90 20.32 -21.93
CA GLU A 200 13.79 19.00 -21.30
C GLU A 200 12.40 18.75 -20.71
N LEU A 201 11.80 19.77 -20.08
CA LEU A 201 10.44 19.68 -19.58
C LEU A 201 9.44 19.44 -20.72
N ASN A 202 9.56 20.18 -21.82
CA ASN A 202 8.69 20.02 -22.99
C ASN A 202 8.85 18.63 -23.63
N GLU A 203 10.06 18.09 -23.69
CA GLU A 203 10.32 16.73 -24.17
C GLU A 203 9.63 15.69 -23.27
N LYS A 204 9.72 15.85 -21.95
CA LYS A 204 9.03 14.97 -21.00
C LYS A 204 7.50 15.05 -21.10
N ILE A 205 6.95 16.28 -21.17
CA ILE A 205 5.51 16.49 -21.36
C ILE A 205 5.04 15.81 -22.66
N THR A 206 5.78 15.94 -23.73
CA THR A 206 5.45 15.32 -25.02
C THR A 206 5.52 13.79 -24.94
N ALA A 207 6.51 13.26 -24.24
CA ALA A 207 6.68 11.82 -24.06
C ALA A 207 5.49 11.16 -23.34
N VAL A 208 4.84 11.89 -22.41
CA VAL A 208 3.63 11.41 -21.71
C VAL A 208 2.32 11.86 -22.38
N GLY A 209 2.37 12.27 -23.67
CA GLY A 209 1.18 12.59 -24.45
C GLY A 209 0.62 14.01 -24.25
N GLY A 210 1.31 14.85 -23.49
CA GLY A 210 0.95 16.26 -23.32
C GLY A 210 1.36 17.12 -24.52
N LYS A 211 0.80 18.32 -24.60
CA LYS A 211 1.17 19.36 -25.60
C LYS A 211 1.77 20.53 -24.86
N PRO A 212 3.09 20.71 -24.88
CA PRO A 212 3.75 21.81 -24.18
C PRO A 212 3.08 23.17 -24.43
N ASN A 213 2.69 23.86 -23.38
CA ASN A 213 2.00 25.15 -23.45
C ASN A 213 2.64 26.13 -22.46
N GLY A 214 3.78 26.68 -22.86
CA GLY A 214 4.51 27.64 -22.05
C GLY A 214 5.06 27.07 -20.75
N THR A 215 4.88 27.80 -19.65
CA THR A 215 5.39 27.41 -18.31
C THR A 215 4.34 26.73 -17.42
N ASN A 216 3.11 26.59 -17.90
CA ASN A 216 2.04 25.97 -17.13
C ASN A 216 1.95 24.48 -17.47
N PHE A 217 2.38 23.64 -16.54
CA PHE A 217 2.37 22.19 -16.68
C PHE A 217 0.96 21.64 -16.94
N ASP A 218 -0.03 22.05 -16.13
CA ASP A 218 -1.39 21.53 -16.21
C ASP A 218 -2.05 21.81 -17.56
N SER A 219 -1.86 23.02 -18.10
CA SER A 219 -2.42 23.39 -19.41
C SER A 219 -1.84 22.59 -20.58
N SER A 220 -0.70 21.94 -20.37
CA SER A 220 -0.12 21.03 -21.36
C SER A 220 -0.94 19.75 -21.56
N PHE A 221 -1.83 19.46 -20.62
CA PHE A 221 -2.73 18.30 -20.64
C PHE A 221 -4.20 18.69 -20.83
N THR A 222 -4.45 19.87 -21.40
CA THR A 222 -5.81 20.32 -21.71
C THR A 222 -6.47 19.42 -22.75
N ARG A 223 -7.65 18.94 -22.43
CA ARG A 223 -8.52 18.13 -23.29
C ARG A 223 -9.84 18.85 -23.52
N THR A 224 -10.46 18.62 -24.65
CA THR A 224 -11.76 19.22 -25.01
C THR A 224 -12.81 18.13 -25.11
N ILE A 225 -13.98 18.37 -24.54
CA ILE A 225 -15.13 17.47 -24.62
C ILE A 225 -15.68 17.57 -26.04
N THR A 226 -15.61 16.47 -26.77
CA THR A 226 -16.05 16.37 -28.17
C THR A 226 -17.38 15.66 -28.36
N THR A 227 -17.90 15.05 -27.27
CA THR A 227 -19.15 14.27 -27.31
C THR A 227 -19.92 14.50 -26.01
N GLU A 228 -21.15 14.94 -26.09
CA GLU A 228 -22.07 14.95 -24.96
C GLU A 228 -22.65 13.55 -24.77
N ARG A 229 -22.26 12.87 -23.69
CA ARG A 229 -22.66 11.50 -23.43
C ARG A 229 -23.96 11.39 -22.66
N LEU A 230 -24.17 12.28 -21.69
CA LEU A 230 -25.41 12.36 -20.94
C LEU A 230 -26.27 13.52 -21.42
N ALA A 231 -27.55 13.25 -21.66
CA ALA A 231 -28.52 14.26 -22.10
C ALA A 231 -28.65 15.42 -21.08
N GLU A 232 -28.56 15.08 -19.79
CA GLU A 232 -28.59 16.03 -18.68
C GLU A 232 -27.35 15.85 -17.82
N GLN A 233 -26.85 16.93 -17.24
CA GLN A 233 -25.74 16.84 -16.29
C GLN A 233 -26.28 16.27 -14.97
N PRO A 234 -25.57 15.30 -14.35
CA PRO A 234 -25.92 14.80 -13.02
C PRO A 234 -26.01 15.96 -12.02
N GLN A 235 -27.03 15.95 -11.17
CA GLN A 235 -27.10 16.88 -10.03
C GLN A 235 -26.07 16.48 -8.97
N SER A 236 -25.97 15.20 -8.68
CA SER A 236 -24.98 14.68 -7.77
C SER A 236 -24.08 13.63 -8.44
N ILE A 237 -22.82 13.67 -8.12
CA ILE A 237 -21.82 12.67 -8.48
C ILE A 237 -21.22 12.13 -7.18
N ASN A 238 -21.30 10.82 -6.98
CA ASN A 238 -20.86 10.17 -5.76
C ASN A 238 -19.77 9.14 -6.09
N ILE A 239 -18.52 9.45 -5.77
CA ILE A 239 -17.39 8.53 -5.91
C ILE A 239 -17.23 7.82 -4.57
N VAL A 240 -17.51 6.53 -4.55
CA VAL A 240 -17.29 5.69 -3.37
C VAL A 240 -15.94 4.98 -3.54
N LEU A 241 -14.97 5.42 -2.74
CA LEU A 241 -13.70 4.75 -2.55
C LEU A 241 -13.86 3.76 -1.39
N GLY A 242 -14.19 2.52 -1.71
CA GLY A 242 -14.34 1.46 -0.71
C GLY A 242 -12.98 1.06 -0.14
N GLU A 243 -12.82 1.12 1.19
CA GLU A 243 -11.62 0.64 1.87
C GLU A 243 -11.37 -0.82 1.53
N SER A 244 -10.20 -1.09 0.93
CA SER A 244 -9.77 -2.43 0.51
C SER A 244 -10.79 -3.18 -0.37
N TYR A 245 -11.58 -2.45 -1.16
CA TYR A 245 -12.62 -3.01 -2.03
C TYR A 245 -11.99 -3.50 -3.34
N GLY A 246 -11.35 -4.68 -3.26
CA GLY A 246 -10.60 -5.28 -4.36
C GLY A 246 -11.47 -5.94 -5.44
N LEU A 247 -10.86 -6.23 -6.58
CA LEU A 247 -11.54 -6.86 -7.72
C LEU A 247 -11.82 -8.36 -7.52
N TRP A 248 -11.04 -9.06 -6.69
CA TRP A 248 -11.10 -10.52 -6.59
C TRP A 248 -12.51 -11.10 -6.39
N PRO A 249 -13.43 -10.50 -5.58
CA PRO A 249 -14.75 -11.07 -5.40
C PRO A 249 -15.64 -10.94 -6.65
N PHE A 250 -15.22 -10.17 -7.65
CA PHE A 250 -15.93 -10.01 -8.92
C PHE A 250 -15.53 -11.05 -9.96
N LEU A 251 -14.40 -11.72 -9.76
CA LEU A 251 -13.85 -12.68 -10.72
C LEU A 251 -14.62 -14.00 -10.71
N SER A 252 -14.64 -14.67 -11.88
CA SER A 252 -15.32 -15.96 -12.07
C SER A 252 -14.72 -17.07 -11.21
N GLU A 253 -13.43 -17.01 -10.91
CA GLU A 253 -12.70 -17.96 -10.07
C GLU A 253 -13.20 -17.98 -8.62
N TYR A 254 -13.76 -16.86 -8.17
CA TYR A 254 -14.31 -16.69 -6.80
C TYR A 254 -15.83 -16.49 -6.83
N ASN A 255 -16.51 -17.04 -7.84
CA ASN A 255 -17.92 -16.75 -8.08
C ASN A 255 -18.80 -17.03 -6.85
N GLU A 256 -18.64 -18.18 -6.20
CA GLU A 256 -19.50 -18.56 -5.09
C GLU A 256 -19.35 -17.62 -3.86
N PRO A 257 -18.16 -17.45 -3.27
CA PRO A 257 -18.06 -16.49 -2.14
C PRO A 257 -18.27 -15.06 -2.64
N GLY A 258 -17.77 -14.69 -3.81
CA GLY A 258 -17.87 -13.33 -4.34
C GLY A 258 -19.29 -12.89 -4.64
N ALA A 259 -20.14 -13.78 -5.16
CA ALA A 259 -21.53 -13.47 -5.45
C ALA A 259 -22.32 -13.05 -4.19
N TYR A 260 -21.94 -13.55 -3.04
CA TYR A 260 -22.54 -13.15 -1.78
C TYR A 260 -21.83 -11.93 -1.15
N LEU A 261 -20.50 -11.91 -1.17
CA LEU A 261 -19.71 -10.87 -0.51
C LEU A 261 -19.88 -9.49 -1.16
N VAL A 262 -20.02 -9.44 -2.50
CA VAL A 262 -20.17 -8.18 -3.25
C VAL A 262 -21.41 -8.22 -4.15
N GLU A 263 -22.51 -8.67 -3.60
CA GLU A 263 -23.81 -8.81 -4.31
C GLU A 263 -24.25 -7.50 -4.93
N GLN A 264 -24.12 -6.38 -4.19
CA GLN A 264 -24.56 -5.07 -4.66
C GLN A 264 -23.61 -4.53 -5.74
N GLY A 265 -22.30 -4.62 -5.54
CA GLY A 265 -21.33 -4.22 -6.55
C GLY A 265 -21.52 -4.99 -7.86
N ARG A 266 -21.73 -6.31 -7.79
CA ARG A 266 -22.03 -7.15 -8.98
C ARG A 266 -23.36 -6.76 -9.64
N LYS A 267 -24.39 -6.47 -8.86
CA LYS A 267 -25.69 -5.98 -9.33
C LYS A 267 -25.54 -4.70 -10.15
N TYR A 268 -24.81 -3.72 -9.61
CA TYR A 268 -24.55 -2.46 -10.31
C TYR A 268 -23.68 -2.67 -11.55
N ALA A 269 -22.61 -3.45 -11.47
CA ALA A 269 -21.76 -3.76 -12.62
C ALA A 269 -22.52 -4.46 -13.77
N ALA A 270 -23.52 -5.28 -13.45
CA ALA A 270 -24.35 -5.99 -14.42
C ALA A 270 -25.50 -5.14 -15.01
N SER A 271 -25.77 -3.96 -14.43
CA SER A 271 -26.88 -3.09 -14.86
C SER A 271 -26.69 -2.64 -16.33
N PRO A 272 -27.77 -2.54 -17.12
CA PRO A 272 -27.72 -1.89 -18.44
C PRO A 272 -27.38 -0.40 -18.36
N GLN A 273 -27.59 0.24 -17.19
CA GLN A 273 -27.24 1.63 -16.89
C GLN A 273 -25.87 1.73 -16.18
N ALA A 274 -24.99 0.81 -16.43
CA ALA A 274 -23.62 0.85 -15.92
C ALA A 274 -22.61 0.58 -17.02
N MET A 275 -21.42 1.14 -16.86
CA MET A 275 -20.22 0.72 -17.57
C MET A 275 -19.13 0.39 -16.56
N SER A 276 -18.41 -0.68 -16.79
CA SER A 276 -17.37 -1.13 -15.87
C SER A 276 -16.15 -1.63 -16.61
N THR A 277 -14.99 -1.47 -16.00
CA THR A 277 -13.76 -2.11 -16.48
C THR A 277 -13.77 -3.59 -16.10
N GLN A 278 -13.14 -4.42 -16.92
CA GLN A 278 -12.88 -5.81 -16.55
C GLN A 278 -11.82 -5.87 -15.44
N LEU A 279 -10.84 -4.97 -15.50
CA LEU A 279 -9.74 -4.86 -14.56
C LEU A 279 -9.30 -3.40 -14.51
N ALA A 280 -9.03 -2.89 -13.30
CA ALA A 280 -8.39 -1.59 -13.16
C ALA A 280 -7.29 -1.64 -12.09
N LEU A 281 -6.19 -0.94 -12.35
CA LEU A 281 -5.10 -0.81 -11.40
C LEU A 281 -5.38 0.32 -10.42
N ALA A 282 -5.27 0.00 -9.12
CA ALA A 282 -5.16 1.02 -8.08
C ALA A 282 -3.85 1.79 -8.24
N GLN A 283 -3.83 3.08 -7.89
CA GLN A 283 -2.62 3.88 -8.02
C GLN A 283 -1.55 3.53 -7.01
N GLY A 284 -1.92 3.06 -5.84
CA GLY A 284 -0.97 2.67 -4.81
C GLY A 284 -1.41 1.46 -4.01
N THR A 285 -0.58 1.07 -3.03
CA THR A 285 -0.82 -0.07 -2.13
C THR A 285 -1.50 0.33 -0.83
N GLY A 286 -2.17 1.46 -0.79
CA GLY A 286 -2.85 1.95 0.39
C GLY A 286 -3.73 3.16 0.12
N THR A 287 -4.49 3.53 1.12
CA THR A 287 -5.53 4.57 1.03
C THR A 287 -4.97 5.93 0.63
N MET A 288 -3.89 6.40 1.26
CA MET A 288 -3.39 7.75 0.95
C MET A 288 -2.81 7.88 -0.47
N PRO A 289 -2.04 6.93 -1.02
CA PRO A 289 -1.66 6.92 -2.43
C PRO A 289 -2.85 6.97 -3.39
N ALA A 290 -3.94 6.25 -3.10
CA ALA A 290 -5.16 6.28 -3.91
C ALA A 290 -5.83 7.67 -3.86
N ILE A 291 -5.97 8.25 -2.66
CA ILE A 291 -6.48 9.60 -2.47
C ILE A 291 -5.58 10.62 -3.19
N ASN A 292 -4.26 10.52 -3.04
CA ASN A 292 -3.32 11.40 -3.73
C ASN A 292 -3.49 11.35 -5.25
N GLY A 293 -3.62 10.15 -5.83
CA GLY A 293 -3.89 9.98 -7.26
C GLY A 293 -5.14 10.73 -7.72
N LEU A 294 -6.22 10.65 -6.95
CA LEU A 294 -7.48 11.33 -7.27
C LEU A 294 -7.38 12.86 -7.05
N LEU A 295 -6.71 13.30 -5.98
CA LEU A 295 -6.57 14.72 -5.66
C LEU A 295 -5.60 15.46 -6.58
N THR A 296 -4.58 14.78 -7.10
CA THR A 296 -3.55 15.39 -7.96
C THR A 296 -3.75 15.10 -9.45
N GLY A 297 -4.48 14.04 -9.80
CA GLY A 297 -4.58 13.54 -11.17
C GLY A 297 -3.30 12.89 -11.71
N MET A 298 -2.35 12.59 -10.82
CA MET A 298 -1.05 12.03 -11.17
C MET A 298 -0.88 10.61 -10.63
N PRO A 299 -0.08 9.77 -11.31
CA PRO A 299 0.27 8.46 -10.81
C PRO A 299 1.05 8.54 -9.48
N ASP A 300 0.97 7.48 -8.68
CA ASP A 300 1.81 7.37 -7.48
C ASP A 300 3.29 7.23 -7.90
N THR A 301 4.09 8.17 -7.48
CA THR A 301 5.54 8.22 -7.71
C THR A 301 6.34 7.87 -6.47
N GLY A 302 5.67 7.43 -5.39
CA GLY A 302 6.29 7.23 -4.08
C GLY A 302 6.60 8.53 -3.35
N LEU A 303 6.11 9.68 -3.86
CA LEU A 303 6.13 10.96 -3.19
C LEU A 303 4.88 11.10 -2.32
N TYR A 304 4.99 11.93 -1.30
CA TYR A 304 3.87 12.23 -0.40
C TYR A 304 3.44 13.68 -0.55
N PRO A 305 2.70 14.04 -1.61
CA PRO A 305 2.27 15.41 -1.86
C PRO A 305 1.47 16.02 -0.70
N ASN A 306 0.80 15.18 0.07
CA ASN A 306 0.09 15.55 1.30
C ASN A 306 1.00 16.05 2.45
N TYR A 307 2.32 16.00 2.29
CA TYR A 307 3.32 16.54 3.22
C TYR A 307 4.31 17.51 2.58
N GLU A 308 4.26 17.68 1.26
CA GLU A 308 5.14 18.58 0.53
C GLU A 308 4.60 20.02 0.55
N GLY A 309 5.37 20.96 1.10
CA GLY A 309 4.93 22.36 1.27
C GLY A 309 4.53 23.03 -0.05
N GLU A 310 5.17 22.69 -1.16
CA GLU A 310 4.83 23.21 -2.49
C GLU A 310 3.43 22.81 -2.95
N SER A 311 2.99 21.60 -2.58
CA SER A 311 1.67 21.06 -2.92
C SER A 311 0.50 21.83 -2.30
N PHE A 312 0.78 22.66 -1.27
CA PHE A 312 -0.25 23.47 -0.62
C PHE A 312 -0.35 24.91 -1.14
N LYS A 313 0.56 25.33 -2.04
CA LYS A 313 0.56 26.69 -2.57
C LYS A 313 -0.54 26.91 -3.60
N GLN A 314 -0.84 25.90 -4.38
CA GLN A 314 -1.90 25.89 -5.37
C GLN A 314 -2.36 24.46 -5.64
N PRO A 315 -3.64 24.26 -6.02
CA PRO A 315 -4.12 22.93 -6.38
C PRO A 315 -3.47 22.43 -7.68
N TYR A 316 -3.31 21.14 -7.80
CA TYR A 316 -2.96 20.48 -9.06
C TYR A 316 -4.15 20.54 -10.01
N GLY A 317 -4.04 21.24 -11.13
CA GLY A 317 -5.13 21.43 -12.08
C GLY A 317 -5.66 20.14 -12.72
N LEU A 318 -4.86 19.06 -12.68
CA LEU A 318 -5.23 17.72 -13.15
C LEU A 318 -6.12 16.97 -12.14
N GLY A 319 -6.21 17.44 -10.90
CA GLY A 319 -6.95 16.78 -9.81
C GLY A 319 -8.46 16.89 -9.97
N ILE A 320 -9.18 15.96 -9.31
CA ILE A 320 -10.65 15.89 -9.40
C ILE A 320 -11.33 17.17 -8.92
N GLY A 321 -10.82 17.82 -7.86
CA GLY A 321 -11.40 19.05 -7.31
C GLY A 321 -11.44 20.17 -8.37
N PRO A 322 -10.29 20.65 -8.88
CA PRO A 322 -10.24 21.70 -9.91
C PRO A 322 -11.00 21.32 -11.18
N VAL A 323 -10.89 20.08 -11.66
CA VAL A 323 -11.58 19.63 -12.87
C VAL A 323 -13.09 19.73 -12.72
N MET A 324 -13.66 19.24 -11.61
CA MET A 324 -15.10 19.24 -11.41
C MET A 324 -15.66 20.63 -11.06
N LYS A 325 -14.89 21.45 -10.37
CA LYS A 325 -15.24 22.88 -10.18
C LYS A 325 -15.37 23.64 -11.50
N LYS A 326 -14.46 23.39 -12.44
CA LYS A 326 -14.51 23.98 -13.78
C LYS A 326 -15.78 23.58 -14.54
N LEU A 327 -16.36 22.42 -14.21
CA LEU A 327 -17.63 21.93 -14.75
C LEU A 327 -18.86 22.40 -13.93
N GLY A 328 -18.65 23.17 -12.88
CA GLY A 328 -19.71 23.81 -12.08
C GLY A 328 -20.19 23.00 -10.89
N TYR A 329 -19.41 22.03 -10.43
CA TYR A 329 -19.75 21.25 -9.23
C TYR A 329 -19.12 21.87 -7.97
N LYS A 330 -19.89 21.93 -6.90
CA LYS A 330 -19.39 22.05 -5.53
C LYS A 330 -18.73 20.73 -5.14
N THR A 331 -17.59 20.78 -4.50
CA THR A 331 -16.79 19.59 -4.20
C THR A 331 -16.73 19.33 -2.70
N VAL A 332 -17.16 18.15 -2.27
CA VAL A 332 -17.23 17.75 -0.87
C VAL A 332 -16.48 16.44 -0.69
N PHE A 333 -15.53 16.42 0.25
CA PHE A 333 -14.80 15.22 0.62
C PHE A 333 -15.37 14.66 1.93
N TRP A 334 -15.71 13.38 1.90
CA TRP A 334 -16.22 12.62 3.04
C TRP A 334 -15.22 11.56 3.44
N TYR A 335 -14.81 11.57 4.68
CA TYR A 335 -13.91 10.58 5.22
C TYR A 335 -14.51 9.90 6.45
N GLY A 336 -14.68 8.58 6.39
CA GLY A 336 -15.13 7.80 7.53
C GLY A 336 -14.17 7.81 8.72
N GLY A 337 -12.91 8.17 8.51
CA GLY A 337 -11.89 8.33 9.54
C GLY A 337 -11.77 9.76 10.07
N PHE A 338 -10.65 10.04 10.76
CA PHE A 338 -10.39 11.34 11.38
C PHE A 338 -9.49 12.22 10.50
N SER A 339 -9.81 13.50 10.41
CA SER A 339 -9.14 14.50 9.56
C SER A 339 -7.65 14.69 9.83
N THR A 340 -7.18 14.33 11.02
CA THR A 340 -5.77 14.38 11.41
C THR A 340 -4.92 13.30 10.74
N TRP A 341 -5.56 12.22 10.25
CA TRP A 341 -4.85 11.14 9.60
C TRP A 341 -4.18 11.63 8.32
N GLN A 342 -2.88 11.40 8.22
CA GLN A 342 -2.03 11.74 7.07
C GLN A 342 -2.29 13.12 6.43
N ASN A 343 -2.69 14.10 7.24
CA ASN A 343 -2.95 15.48 6.78
C ASN A 343 -4.02 15.58 5.68
N VAL A 344 -4.91 14.58 5.56
CA VAL A 344 -5.84 14.43 4.44
C VAL A 344 -6.78 15.61 4.29
N LYS A 345 -7.30 16.17 5.40
CA LYS A 345 -8.21 17.35 5.37
C LYS A 345 -7.54 18.56 4.75
N ASN A 346 -6.38 18.96 5.30
CA ASN A 346 -5.68 20.13 4.80
C ASN A 346 -5.27 19.95 3.33
N PHE A 347 -4.86 18.73 2.98
CA PHE A 347 -4.48 18.44 1.61
C PHE A 347 -5.69 18.49 0.67
N ALA A 348 -6.82 17.83 0.98
CA ALA A 348 -8.01 17.89 0.14
C ALA A 348 -8.52 19.32 -0.07
N LEU A 349 -8.58 20.13 1.01
CA LEU A 349 -8.98 21.54 0.90
C LEU A 349 -8.00 22.35 0.04
N SER A 350 -6.69 22.12 0.17
CA SER A 350 -5.67 22.78 -0.68
C SER A 350 -5.77 22.33 -2.15
N GLN A 351 -6.30 21.15 -2.41
CA GLN A 351 -6.55 20.61 -3.76
C GLN A 351 -7.93 20.98 -4.32
N GLY A 352 -8.53 22.02 -3.79
CA GLY A 352 -9.72 22.64 -4.37
C GLY A 352 -11.05 22.06 -3.91
N PHE A 353 -11.08 21.24 -2.87
CA PHE A 353 -12.36 20.88 -2.24
C PHE A 353 -12.95 22.05 -1.45
N ASP A 354 -14.27 22.25 -1.56
CA ASP A 354 -14.98 23.30 -0.85
C ASP A 354 -15.25 22.94 0.60
N GLU A 355 -15.54 21.65 0.85
CA GLU A 355 -15.85 21.12 2.18
C GLU A 355 -15.15 19.79 2.42
N PHE A 356 -14.88 19.52 3.69
CA PHE A 356 -14.33 18.24 4.16
C PHE A 356 -15.02 17.84 5.46
N HIS A 357 -15.69 16.69 5.45
CA HIS A 357 -16.39 16.11 6.60
C HIS A 357 -15.72 14.83 7.05
N ASP A 358 -15.59 14.64 8.36
CA ASP A 358 -14.91 13.49 8.95
C ASP A 358 -15.70 12.84 10.10
N ALA A 359 -15.17 11.75 10.64
CA ALA A 359 -15.78 11.00 11.73
C ALA A 359 -16.12 11.85 12.95
N SER A 360 -15.40 12.95 13.21
CA SER A 360 -15.65 13.81 14.38
C SER A 360 -16.99 14.58 14.32
N GLU A 361 -17.55 14.71 13.11
CA GLU A 361 -18.82 15.38 12.86
C GLU A 361 -20.01 14.40 12.84
N MET A 362 -19.73 13.09 12.96
CA MET A 362 -20.72 12.02 12.83
C MET A 362 -20.89 11.28 14.15
N SER A 363 -22.13 10.97 14.51
CA SER A 363 -22.39 10.06 15.63
C SER A 363 -22.40 8.62 15.13
N SER A 364 -21.64 7.75 15.78
CA SER A 364 -21.59 6.33 15.43
C SER A 364 -21.70 5.44 16.65
N GLU A 365 -22.51 4.39 16.56
CA GLU A 365 -22.58 3.33 17.56
C GLU A 365 -21.49 2.28 17.35
N ASP A 366 -21.03 2.08 16.10
CA ASP A 366 -20.07 1.05 15.69
C ASP A 366 -18.70 1.64 15.31
N GLY A 367 -18.39 2.85 15.78
CA GLY A 367 -17.10 3.50 15.55
C GLY A 367 -15.96 2.87 16.33
N ASN A 368 -14.74 3.06 15.81
CA ASN A 368 -13.49 2.63 16.46
C ASN A 368 -12.41 3.71 16.35
N ALA A 369 -11.16 3.38 16.72
CA ALA A 369 -10.04 4.32 16.68
C ALA A 369 -9.71 4.84 15.26
N TRP A 370 -10.22 4.20 14.20
CA TRP A 370 -9.99 4.62 12.82
C TRP A 370 -11.14 5.43 12.24
N GLY A 371 -12.32 5.41 12.86
CA GLY A 371 -13.46 6.20 12.40
C GLY A 371 -14.82 5.62 12.73
N VAL A 372 -15.81 6.05 11.95
CA VAL A 372 -17.21 5.63 12.05
C VAL A 372 -17.51 4.44 11.13
N GLY A 373 -18.58 3.70 11.43
CA GLY A 373 -19.09 2.69 10.52
C GLY A 373 -19.60 3.31 9.20
N ASP A 374 -19.42 2.62 8.07
CA ASP A 374 -19.82 3.10 6.74
C ASP A 374 -21.32 3.42 6.67
N LYS A 375 -22.16 2.70 7.43
CA LYS A 375 -23.58 2.97 7.55
C LYS A 375 -23.86 4.39 8.08
N ASP A 376 -23.11 4.82 9.09
CA ASP A 376 -23.25 6.15 9.69
C ASP A 376 -22.67 7.23 8.78
N LEU A 377 -21.56 6.94 8.10
CA LEU A 377 -20.97 7.79 7.06
C LEU A 377 -22.00 8.06 5.95
N PHE A 378 -22.59 7.02 5.37
CA PHE A 378 -23.58 7.16 4.30
C PHE A 378 -24.86 7.87 4.78
N LYS A 379 -25.27 7.64 6.03
CA LYS A 379 -26.40 8.37 6.63
C LYS A 379 -26.11 9.87 6.73
N ALA A 380 -24.91 10.26 7.13
CA ALA A 380 -24.51 11.67 7.19
C ALA A 380 -24.50 12.31 5.80
N ILE A 381 -23.99 11.60 4.80
CA ILE A 381 -23.98 12.05 3.40
C ILE A 381 -25.42 12.25 2.89
N SER A 382 -26.31 11.28 3.09
CA SER A 382 -27.72 11.40 2.69
C SER A 382 -28.39 12.59 3.34
N ALA A 383 -28.18 12.80 4.64
CA ALA A 383 -28.74 13.95 5.35
C ALA A 383 -28.21 15.30 4.81
N TYR A 384 -26.95 15.36 4.43
CA TYR A 384 -26.37 16.53 3.78
C TYR A 384 -26.97 16.74 2.39
N MET A 385 -27.05 15.69 1.57
CA MET A 385 -27.64 15.75 0.24
C MET A 385 -29.11 16.19 0.27
N ASP A 386 -29.89 15.76 1.28
CA ASP A 386 -31.29 16.21 1.46
C ASP A 386 -31.41 17.72 1.68
N GLN A 387 -30.42 18.34 2.34
CA GLN A 387 -30.39 19.79 2.56
C GLN A 387 -29.93 20.57 1.33
N HIS A 388 -29.23 19.92 0.40
CA HIS A 388 -28.61 20.54 -0.77
C HIS A 388 -29.21 20.04 -2.10
N ARG A 389 -30.41 19.48 -2.08
CA ARG A 389 -31.10 19.01 -3.30
C ARG A 389 -31.24 20.13 -4.33
N GLY A 390 -30.82 19.83 -5.55
CA GLY A 390 -30.81 20.78 -6.68
C GLY A 390 -29.48 21.51 -6.88
N GLU A 391 -28.55 21.39 -5.97
CA GLU A 391 -27.16 21.83 -6.18
C GLU A 391 -26.37 20.78 -6.97
N LYS A 392 -25.43 21.24 -7.81
CA LYS A 392 -24.48 20.32 -8.44
C LYS A 392 -23.36 20.01 -7.49
N ILE A 393 -23.31 18.78 -6.98
CA ILE A 393 -22.34 18.35 -5.97
C ILE A 393 -21.55 17.14 -6.44
N LEU A 394 -20.22 17.21 -6.30
CA LEU A 394 -19.35 16.05 -6.30
C LEU A 394 -19.08 15.64 -4.85
N ASN A 395 -19.46 14.45 -4.48
CA ASN A 395 -19.04 13.79 -3.24
C ASN A 395 -17.91 12.79 -3.55
N VAL A 396 -16.77 12.95 -2.90
CA VAL A 396 -15.73 11.94 -2.83
C VAL A 396 -15.81 11.30 -1.45
N ILE A 397 -16.08 10.00 -1.40
CA ILE A 397 -16.45 9.28 -0.18
C ILE A 397 -15.39 8.20 0.06
N MET A 398 -14.57 8.37 1.11
CA MET A 398 -13.62 7.36 1.55
C MET A 398 -14.18 6.61 2.76
N THR A 399 -14.44 5.31 2.60
CA THR A 399 -15.00 4.45 3.65
C THR A 399 -13.91 3.89 4.56
N THR A 400 -14.27 3.25 5.68
CA THR A 400 -13.31 2.74 6.66
C THR A 400 -13.68 1.39 7.26
N SER A 401 -14.90 0.88 7.06
CA SER A 401 -15.38 -0.30 7.79
C SER A 401 -14.64 -1.59 7.45
N ASN A 402 -14.13 -1.73 6.23
CA ASN A 402 -13.33 -2.88 5.83
C ASN A 402 -11.85 -2.75 6.22
N HIS A 403 -11.56 -2.00 7.29
CA HIS A 403 -10.24 -1.80 7.87
C HIS A 403 -10.13 -2.48 9.24
N PRO A 404 -8.99 -3.12 9.61
CA PRO A 404 -8.77 -3.52 11.00
C PRO A 404 -9.02 -2.36 11.96
N PRO A 405 -9.63 -2.63 13.15
CA PRO A 405 -9.77 -3.91 13.84
C PRO A 405 -10.98 -4.76 13.48
N TYR A 406 -11.72 -4.49 12.39
CA TYR A 406 -12.90 -5.27 12.00
C TYR A 406 -13.93 -5.41 13.14
N SER A 407 -14.29 -4.28 13.73
CA SER A 407 -15.05 -4.20 14.98
C SER A 407 -16.57 -4.26 14.81
N ILE A 408 -17.08 -4.18 13.58
CA ILE A 408 -18.52 -4.21 13.33
C ILE A 408 -19.06 -5.62 13.60
N ASN A 409 -20.17 -5.71 14.30
CA ASN A 409 -20.87 -6.98 14.48
C ASN A 409 -21.64 -7.32 13.20
N VAL A 410 -20.91 -7.84 12.20
CA VAL A 410 -21.46 -8.14 10.86
C VAL A 410 -22.61 -9.14 10.90
N ALA A 411 -22.65 -10.04 11.87
CA ALA A 411 -23.75 -10.98 12.05
C ALA A 411 -25.05 -10.26 12.46
N LYS A 412 -24.96 -9.24 13.33
CA LYS A 412 -26.09 -8.37 13.70
C LYS A 412 -26.59 -7.58 12.49
N GLU A 413 -25.71 -7.18 11.59
CA GLU A 413 -26.05 -6.47 10.35
C GLU A 413 -26.62 -7.40 9.26
N GLY A 414 -26.56 -8.75 9.47
CA GLY A 414 -27.18 -9.73 8.58
C GLY A 414 -26.23 -10.61 7.79
N PHE A 415 -24.92 -10.55 8.06
CA PHE A 415 -23.95 -11.44 7.45
C PHE A 415 -24.18 -12.89 7.87
N ASP A 416 -24.32 -13.78 6.89
CA ASP A 416 -24.48 -15.21 7.06
C ASP A 416 -23.19 -15.94 6.65
N ALA A 417 -22.36 -16.28 7.65
CA ALA A 417 -21.10 -16.98 7.43
C ALA A 417 -21.28 -18.34 6.74
N SER A 418 -22.46 -18.99 6.85
CA SER A 418 -22.72 -20.29 6.21
C SER A 418 -22.67 -20.20 4.68
N LYS A 419 -22.97 -19.03 4.12
CA LYS A 419 -22.92 -18.77 2.66
C LYS A 419 -21.49 -18.66 2.11
N VAL A 420 -20.50 -18.56 3.00
CA VAL A 420 -19.09 -18.44 2.63
C VAL A 420 -18.33 -19.72 2.93
N LYS A 421 -18.61 -20.36 4.08
CA LYS A 421 -17.86 -21.51 4.62
C LYS A 421 -17.68 -22.66 3.63
N GLY A 422 -18.65 -22.97 2.82
CA GLY A 422 -18.57 -24.07 1.84
C GLY A 422 -17.78 -23.75 0.56
N HIS A 423 -17.29 -22.53 0.41
CA HIS A 423 -16.72 -21.99 -0.82
C HIS A 423 -15.33 -21.38 -0.66
N VAL A 424 -14.75 -21.52 0.52
CA VAL A 424 -13.41 -21.06 0.86
C VAL A 424 -12.59 -22.20 1.45
N PRO A 425 -11.25 -22.14 1.43
CA PRO A 425 -10.40 -23.16 2.06
C PRO A 425 -10.73 -23.37 3.54
N ASP A 426 -10.54 -24.59 4.04
CA ASP A 426 -10.80 -24.95 5.46
C ASP A 426 -10.04 -24.04 6.44
N SER A 427 -8.83 -23.60 6.08
CA SER A 427 -8.05 -22.65 6.87
C SER A 427 -8.72 -21.29 7.08
N ILE A 428 -9.70 -20.94 6.24
CA ILE A 428 -10.53 -19.74 6.37
C ILE A 428 -11.88 -20.11 6.98
N SER A 429 -12.49 -21.19 6.51
CA SER A 429 -13.78 -21.69 6.99
C SER A 429 -13.81 -21.93 8.50
N ASP A 430 -12.70 -22.41 9.05
CA ASP A 430 -12.55 -22.76 10.48
C ASP A 430 -11.99 -21.61 11.33
N ASP A 431 -11.63 -20.47 10.70
CA ASP A 431 -11.12 -19.28 11.36
C ASP A 431 -12.20 -18.18 11.47
N GLU A 432 -12.79 -18.06 12.66
CA GLU A 432 -13.81 -17.04 12.94
C GLU A 432 -13.33 -15.60 12.64
N LYS A 433 -12.04 -15.33 12.82
CA LYS A 433 -11.48 -14.01 12.53
C LYS A 433 -11.50 -13.73 11.04
N GLN A 434 -11.06 -14.66 10.21
CA GLN A 434 -11.08 -14.51 8.75
C GLN A 434 -12.52 -14.46 8.21
N LEU A 435 -13.44 -15.21 8.80
CA LEU A 435 -14.86 -15.09 8.46
C LEU A 435 -15.44 -13.70 8.82
N ASN A 436 -15.01 -13.13 9.95
CA ASN A 436 -15.38 -11.76 10.32
C ASN A 436 -14.80 -10.74 9.34
N GLU A 437 -13.56 -10.91 8.89
CA GLU A 437 -12.96 -10.07 7.85
C GLU A 437 -13.77 -10.14 6.54
N MET A 438 -14.17 -11.33 6.10
CA MET A 438 -15.08 -11.50 4.96
C MET A 438 -16.43 -10.83 5.20
N GLY A 439 -16.95 -10.92 6.42
CA GLY A 439 -18.17 -10.23 6.83
C GLY A 439 -18.07 -8.72 6.67
N HIS A 440 -16.90 -8.13 6.84
CA HIS A 440 -16.67 -6.69 6.65
C HIS A 440 -16.66 -6.31 5.17
N ILE A 441 -16.17 -7.18 4.28
CA ILE A 441 -16.31 -6.99 2.82
C ILE A 441 -17.81 -6.97 2.45
N TRP A 442 -18.56 -7.97 2.93
CA TRP A 442 -20.01 -8.03 2.72
C TRP A 442 -20.73 -6.80 3.28
N TYR A 443 -20.38 -6.37 4.48
CA TYR A 443 -20.99 -5.21 5.12
C TYR A 443 -20.75 -3.94 4.31
N ALA A 444 -19.50 -3.68 3.91
CA ALA A 444 -19.15 -2.51 3.09
C ALA A 444 -19.95 -2.46 1.79
N ASP A 445 -20.01 -3.59 1.06
CA ASP A 445 -20.82 -3.73 -0.16
C ASP A 445 -22.31 -3.51 0.10
N HIS A 446 -22.83 -4.13 1.16
CA HIS A 446 -24.25 -4.07 1.51
C HIS A 446 -24.71 -2.65 1.86
N VAL A 447 -23.97 -1.94 2.72
CA VAL A 447 -24.37 -0.58 3.13
C VAL A 447 -24.16 0.44 2.02
N MET A 448 -23.13 0.26 1.20
CA MET A 448 -22.93 1.03 -0.03
C MET A 448 -24.09 0.84 -1.01
N GLY A 449 -24.52 -0.41 -1.22
CA GLY A 449 -25.66 -0.71 -2.10
C GLY A 449 -26.97 -0.08 -1.60
N ASN A 450 -27.19 -0.07 -0.29
CA ASN A 450 -28.35 0.61 0.31
C ASN A 450 -28.28 2.13 0.11
N PHE A 451 -27.10 2.75 0.29
CA PHE A 451 -26.89 4.16 0.04
C PHE A 451 -27.21 4.52 -1.42
N ILE A 452 -26.62 3.80 -2.39
CA ILE A 452 -26.86 4.04 -3.82
C ILE A 452 -28.34 3.91 -4.16
N GLY A 453 -28.99 2.85 -3.69
CA GLY A 453 -30.42 2.63 -3.97
C GLY A 453 -31.36 3.67 -3.34
N ASN A 454 -30.97 4.31 -2.24
CA ASN A 454 -31.72 5.38 -1.61
C ASN A 454 -31.48 6.72 -2.34
N GLU A 455 -30.23 7.05 -2.65
CA GLU A 455 -29.91 8.29 -3.35
C GLU A 455 -30.45 8.29 -4.80
N GLU A 456 -30.42 7.15 -5.51
CA GLU A 456 -31.03 7.02 -6.84
C GLU A 456 -32.53 7.33 -6.83
N LYS A 457 -33.24 6.94 -5.76
CA LYS A 457 -34.67 7.27 -5.60
C LYS A 457 -34.89 8.74 -5.29
N ALA A 458 -34.03 9.35 -4.49
CA ALA A 458 -34.10 10.73 -4.09
C ALA A 458 -33.66 11.70 -5.20
N ASP A 459 -32.63 11.30 -5.96
CA ASP A 459 -32.11 12.01 -7.13
C ASP A 459 -31.90 11.02 -8.30
N PRO A 460 -32.90 10.86 -9.19
CA PRO A 460 -32.77 9.98 -10.35
C PRO A 460 -31.71 10.41 -11.37
N SER A 461 -31.11 11.60 -11.22
CA SER A 461 -29.98 12.06 -12.05
C SER A 461 -28.61 11.74 -11.45
N ALA A 462 -28.59 11.19 -10.24
CA ALA A 462 -27.34 10.88 -9.55
C ALA A 462 -26.46 9.91 -10.35
N LEU A 463 -25.18 10.21 -10.37
CA LEU A 463 -24.13 9.38 -10.96
C LEU A 463 -23.28 8.80 -9.83
N PHE A 464 -23.02 7.52 -9.90
CA PHE A 464 -22.19 6.81 -8.93
C PHE A 464 -20.95 6.24 -9.59
N VAL A 465 -19.81 6.34 -8.92
CA VAL A 465 -18.58 5.63 -9.23
C VAL A 465 -18.26 4.73 -8.05
N ILE A 466 -18.29 3.43 -8.28
CA ILE A 466 -17.98 2.42 -7.27
C ILE A 466 -16.58 1.89 -7.57
N THR A 467 -15.66 2.06 -6.63
CA THR A 467 -14.28 1.59 -6.78
C THR A 467 -13.67 1.32 -5.40
N GLY A 468 -12.50 0.69 -5.39
CA GLY A 468 -11.68 0.55 -4.19
C GLY A 468 -10.54 1.56 -4.18
N ASP A 469 -9.98 1.80 -3.01
CA ASP A 469 -8.72 2.52 -2.88
C ASP A 469 -7.52 1.62 -3.21
N HIS A 470 -7.52 0.39 -2.71
CA HIS A 470 -6.55 -0.68 -3.01
C HIS A 470 -7.17 -2.06 -2.74
N SER A 471 -6.43 -3.14 -3.01
CA SER A 471 -6.93 -4.53 -2.87
C SER A 471 -6.06 -5.45 -2.02
N GLU A 472 -4.96 -4.98 -1.46
CA GLU A 472 -3.86 -5.83 -1.01
C GLU A 472 -4.01 -6.43 0.40
N ARG A 473 -5.06 -6.09 1.17
CA ARG A 473 -5.21 -6.55 2.56
C ARG A 473 -5.70 -7.97 2.71
N PHE A 474 -6.51 -8.45 1.79
CA PHE A 474 -7.16 -9.74 1.95
C PHE A 474 -6.33 -10.88 1.34
N ASN A 475 -6.04 -11.89 2.16
CA ASN A 475 -5.13 -12.98 1.81
C ASN A 475 -5.71 -14.03 0.86
N PHE A 476 -7.03 -14.10 0.73
CA PHE A 476 -7.69 -15.07 -0.10
C PHE A 476 -7.30 -14.92 -1.59
N ALA A 477 -7.09 -13.69 -2.03
CA ALA A 477 -6.69 -13.36 -3.40
C ALA A 477 -5.19 -13.57 -3.70
N ARG A 478 -4.37 -14.00 -2.75
CA ARG A 478 -2.91 -14.13 -2.94
C ARG A 478 -2.50 -15.12 -4.02
N GLU A 479 -3.31 -16.14 -4.25
CA GLU A 479 -2.99 -17.20 -5.20
C GLU A 479 -3.25 -16.82 -6.66
N VAL A 480 -3.94 -15.71 -6.92
CA VAL A 480 -4.32 -15.28 -8.28
C VAL A 480 -3.28 -14.43 -9.01
N GLY A 481 -2.15 -14.21 -8.43
CA GLY A 481 -1.06 -13.46 -9.03
C GLY A 481 -1.10 -11.95 -8.73
N PRO A 482 0.02 -11.25 -9.00
CA PRO A 482 0.21 -9.87 -8.57
C PRO A 482 -0.73 -8.88 -9.28
N ASN A 483 -1.16 -9.17 -10.49
CA ASN A 483 -2.12 -8.36 -11.24
C ASN A 483 -3.49 -8.31 -10.57
N VAL A 484 -3.97 -9.41 -9.99
CA VAL A 484 -5.25 -9.43 -9.26
C VAL A 484 -5.11 -8.79 -7.89
N ALA A 485 -3.99 -9.01 -7.20
CA ALA A 485 -3.72 -8.43 -5.89
C ALA A 485 -3.62 -6.89 -5.90
N SER A 486 -3.40 -6.27 -7.06
CA SER A 486 -3.30 -4.80 -7.22
C SER A 486 -4.49 -4.19 -7.95
N THR A 487 -5.57 -4.95 -8.15
CA THR A 487 -6.71 -4.51 -8.95
C THR A 487 -7.96 -4.23 -8.14
N ILE A 488 -8.69 -3.24 -8.60
CA ILE A 488 -9.94 -2.75 -8.05
C ILE A 488 -11.02 -2.74 -9.14
N PRO A 489 -12.30 -2.81 -8.79
CA PRO A 489 -13.36 -2.53 -9.76
C PRO A 489 -13.43 -1.02 -10.03
N ILE A 490 -13.81 -0.62 -11.24
CA ILE A 490 -14.30 0.72 -11.55
C ILE A 490 -15.64 0.56 -12.26
N ILE A 491 -16.71 0.98 -11.60
CA ILE A 491 -18.08 0.88 -12.08
C ILE A 491 -18.69 2.27 -12.08
N PHE A 492 -19.10 2.76 -13.23
CA PHE A 492 -19.92 3.97 -13.36
C PHE A 492 -21.37 3.53 -13.53
N TYR A 493 -22.23 4.00 -12.66
CA TYR A 493 -23.65 3.67 -12.64
C TYR A 493 -24.51 4.93 -12.54
N GLY A 494 -25.56 4.98 -13.36
CA GLY A 494 -26.53 6.07 -13.32
C GLY A 494 -27.37 6.15 -14.59
N ARG A 495 -28.43 6.95 -14.52
CA ARG A 495 -29.35 7.16 -15.63
C ARG A 495 -28.62 7.71 -16.86
N GLY A 496 -28.83 7.08 -18.00
CA GLY A 496 -28.23 7.47 -19.29
C GLY A 496 -26.84 6.92 -19.54
N ILE A 497 -26.23 6.20 -18.60
CA ILE A 497 -25.03 5.42 -18.87
C ILE A 497 -25.42 4.17 -19.66
N HIS A 498 -24.56 3.77 -20.60
CA HIS A 498 -24.77 2.58 -21.41
C HIS A 498 -23.57 1.64 -21.28
N LYS A 499 -23.90 0.34 -21.11
CA LYS A 499 -22.89 -0.71 -20.96
C LYS A 499 -21.91 -0.77 -22.12
N ASP A 500 -22.36 -0.48 -23.31
CA ASP A 500 -21.57 -0.59 -24.56
C ASP A 500 -20.57 0.57 -24.77
N TRP A 501 -20.50 1.53 -23.84
CA TRP A 501 -19.54 2.64 -23.93
C TRP A 501 -18.10 2.20 -23.66
N LEU A 502 -17.94 1.11 -22.93
CA LEU A 502 -16.64 0.46 -22.77
C LEU A 502 -16.63 -0.90 -23.47
N ALA A 503 -15.47 -1.29 -23.99
CA ALA A 503 -15.29 -2.63 -24.50
C ALA A 503 -15.46 -3.67 -23.37
N PRO A 504 -15.97 -4.89 -23.66
CA PRO A 504 -16.17 -5.92 -22.63
C PRO A 504 -14.90 -6.31 -21.85
N ASN A 505 -13.73 -6.08 -22.46
CA ASN A 505 -12.42 -6.34 -21.89
C ASN A 505 -11.66 -5.04 -21.59
N ALA A 506 -12.34 -3.95 -21.30
CA ALA A 506 -11.69 -2.67 -20.98
C ALA A 506 -10.85 -2.78 -19.71
N PHE A 507 -9.61 -2.35 -19.82
CA PHE A 507 -8.70 -2.16 -18.68
C PHE A 507 -8.62 -0.70 -18.32
N GLY A 508 -8.30 -0.40 -17.07
CA GLY A 508 -8.20 0.98 -16.59
C GLY A 508 -7.24 1.18 -15.43
N MET A 509 -7.13 2.43 -15.03
CA MET A 509 -6.40 2.91 -13.85
C MET A 509 -7.30 3.86 -13.08
N SER A 510 -7.17 3.91 -11.76
CA SER A 510 -8.03 4.75 -10.93
C SER A 510 -7.98 6.25 -11.30
N ILE A 511 -6.83 6.77 -11.74
CA ILE A 511 -6.73 8.18 -12.20
C ILE A 511 -7.53 8.48 -13.47
N GLN A 512 -7.96 7.47 -14.24
CA GLN A 512 -8.85 7.66 -15.40
C GLN A 512 -10.29 7.99 -14.99
N ILE A 513 -10.64 7.82 -13.70
CA ILE A 513 -11.95 8.25 -13.16
C ILE A 513 -12.16 9.75 -13.43
N ILE A 514 -11.13 10.58 -13.26
CA ILE A 514 -11.20 12.03 -13.42
C ILE A 514 -11.61 12.43 -14.84
N PRO A 515 -10.84 12.08 -15.91
CA PRO A 515 -11.23 12.44 -17.26
C PRO A 515 -12.52 11.76 -17.71
N THR A 516 -12.83 10.55 -17.22
CA THR A 516 -14.08 9.87 -17.56
C THR A 516 -15.28 10.62 -17.01
N LEU A 517 -15.21 11.08 -15.75
CA LEU A 517 -16.26 11.92 -15.16
C LEU A 517 -16.37 13.27 -15.86
N ALA A 518 -15.25 13.88 -16.23
CA ALA A 518 -15.28 15.14 -16.98
C ALA A 518 -16.04 14.98 -18.32
N GLU A 519 -15.80 13.89 -19.04
CA GLU A 519 -16.52 13.62 -20.31
C GLU A 519 -17.99 13.19 -20.12
N LEU A 520 -18.35 12.61 -18.98
CA LEU A 520 -19.72 12.29 -18.66
C LEU A 520 -20.52 13.53 -18.24
N ALA A 521 -19.92 14.33 -17.35
CA ALA A 521 -20.62 15.46 -16.73
C ALA A 521 -20.50 16.77 -17.53
N GLY A 522 -19.52 16.90 -18.40
CA GLY A 522 -19.28 18.14 -19.14
C GLY A 522 -20.12 18.28 -20.40
N ARG A 523 -20.00 19.45 -21.04
CA ARG A 523 -20.70 19.82 -22.28
C ARG A 523 -19.73 20.01 -23.42
N LEU A 524 -20.26 19.85 -24.62
CA LEU A 524 -19.49 20.03 -25.87
C LEU A 524 -18.71 21.33 -25.87
N GLY A 525 -17.44 21.25 -26.17
CA GLY A 525 -16.51 22.39 -26.24
C GLY A 525 -15.93 22.83 -24.88
N GLN A 526 -16.42 22.33 -23.76
CA GLN A 526 -15.76 22.57 -22.48
C GLN A 526 -14.40 21.85 -22.43
N THR A 527 -13.49 22.43 -21.67
CA THR A 527 -12.15 21.89 -21.50
C THR A 527 -11.90 21.47 -20.06
N TYR A 528 -11.07 20.46 -19.89
CA TYR A 528 -10.56 19.98 -18.60
C TYR A 528 -9.10 19.55 -18.75
N GLU A 529 -8.38 19.44 -17.66
CA GLU A 529 -6.99 19.01 -17.63
C GLU A 529 -6.91 17.57 -17.12
N ALA A 530 -6.21 16.68 -17.84
CA ALA A 530 -5.95 15.31 -17.42
C ALA A 530 -4.72 14.74 -18.11
N MET A 531 -3.78 14.18 -17.33
CA MET A 531 -2.58 13.54 -17.84
C MET A 531 -2.92 12.33 -18.71
N VAL A 532 -3.82 11.49 -18.25
CA VAL A 532 -4.28 10.30 -18.96
C VAL A 532 -5.61 10.54 -19.66
N PRO A 533 -5.93 9.85 -20.77
CA PRO A 533 -7.23 9.94 -21.40
C PRO A 533 -8.32 9.26 -20.56
N SER A 534 -9.58 9.55 -20.87
CA SER A 534 -10.72 8.85 -20.28
C SER A 534 -10.77 7.37 -20.65
N LEU A 535 -11.52 6.57 -19.92
CA LEU A 535 -11.80 5.15 -20.23
C LEU A 535 -12.49 4.94 -21.59
N PHE A 536 -13.04 5.99 -22.18
CA PHE A 536 -13.60 5.94 -23.54
C PHE A 536 -12.52 5.83 -24.61
N THR A 537 -11.28 6.16 -24.29
CA THR A 537 -10.12 5.97 -25.16
C THR A 537 -9.43 4.68 -24.73
N GLN A 538 -9.40 3.69 -25.63
CA GLN A 538 -8.72 2.44 -25.33
C GLN A 538 -7.21 2.66 -25.37
N GLU A 539 -6.56 2.45 -24.25
CA GLU A 539 -5.12 2.49 -24.13
C GLU A 539 -4.49 1.14 -24.51
N GLU A 540 -3.27 1.18 -25.03
CA GLU A 540 -2.51 -0.05 -25.34
C GLU A 540 -1.96 -0.69 -24.06
N PHE A 541 -1.87 0.06 -22.97
CA PHE A 541 -1.37 -0.39 -21.68
C PHE A 541 -1.95 0.45 -20.54
N VAL A 542 -1.93 -0.12 -19.35
CA VAL A 542 -2.25 0.54 -18.08
C VAL A 542 -1.13 0.28 -17.08
N PHE A 543 -0.94 1.20 -16.16
CA PHE A 543 0.17 1.12 -15.21
C PHE A 543 -0.19 1.69 -13.84
N ASN A 544 0.59 1.27 -12.85
CA ASN A 544 0.67 1.90 -11.54
C ASN A 544 2.13 1.89 -11.05
N HIS A 545 2.35 2.17 -9.78
CA HIS A 545 3.68 2.18 -9.16
C HIS A 545 4.43 0.82 -9.20
N ARG A 546 3.74 -0.30 -9.48
CA ARG A 546 4.31 -1.67 -9.44
C ARG A 546 4.15 -2.45 -10.73
N LEU A 547 3.10 -2.21 -11.47
CA LEU A 547 2.70 -3.04 -12.59
C LEU A 547 2.56 -2.22 -13.86
N TYR A 548 2.97 -2.84 -14.94
CA TYR A 548 2.73 -2.39 -16.29
C TYR A 548 2.04 -3.54 -17.04
N LEU A 549 0.80 -3.32 -17.48
CA LEU A 549 -0.03 -4.32 -18.13
C LEU A 549 -0.34 -3.88 -19.55
N ASP A 550 -0.28 -4.83 -20.50
CA ASP A 550 -0.81 -4.60 -21.83
C ASP A 550 -2.36 -4.61 -21.85
N LYS A 551 -2.94 -4.28 -22.99
CA LYS A 551 -4.38 -4.27 -23.22
C LYS A 551 -5.10 -5.63 -23.04
N ASN A 552 -4.36 -6.70 -22.84
CA ASN A 552 -4.91 -8.03 -22.55
C ASN A 552 -4.73 -8.41 -21.06
N GLY A 553 -4.26 -7.48 -20.23
CA GLY A 553 -3.98 -7.72 -18.82
C GLY A 553 -2.72 -8.54 -18.56
N LYS A 554 -1.88 -8.75 -19.60
CA LYS A 554 -0.61 -9.44 -19.43
C LYS A 554 0.39 -8.52 -18.75
N VAL A 555 1.00 -9.00 -17.68
CA VAL A 555 2.09 -8.30 -17.00
C VAL A 555 3.28 -8.21 -17.96
N LEU A 556 3.64 -6.99 -18.36
CA LEU A 556 4.80 -6.69 -19.19
C LEU A 556 6.03 -6.45 -18.34
N GLU A 557 5.86 -5.74 -17.24
CA GLU A 557 6.91 -5.47 -16.27
C GLU A 557 6.33 -5.44 -14.86
N GLN A 558 7.03 -6.06 -13.94
CA GLN A 558 6.74 -6.05 -12.51
C GLN A 558 7.94 -5.44 -11.80
N SER A 559 8.01 -4.13 -11.79
CA SER A 559 9.13 -3.42 -11.19
C SER A 559 8.64 -2.10 -10.60
N ALA A 560 9.33 -1.63 -9.56
CA ALA A 560 9.09 -0.32 -8.99
C ALA A 560 9.66 0.82 -9.85
N SER A 561 10.41 0.51 -10.91
CA SER A 561 10.88 1.51 -11.87
C SER A 561 9.89 1.58 -13.02
N MET A 562 9.25 2.72 -13.20
CA MET A 562 8.53 3.00 -14.44
C MET A 562 9.48 2.82 -15.63
N PRO A 563 8.98 2.31 -16.78
CA PRO A 563 9.75 2.33 -18.01
C PRO A 563 10.32 3.74 -18.25
N GLN A 564 11.56 3.83 -18.69
CA GLN A 564 12.22 5.12 -18.94
C GLN A 564 11.51 5.99 -19.99
N SER A 565 10.46 5.48 -20.60
CA SER A 565 9.61 6.18 -21.58
C SER A 565 8.42 6.92 -20.95
N TYR A 566 8.28 6.93 -19.63
CA TYR A 566 7.24 7.69 -18.89
C TYR A 566 7.87 8.65 -17.89
#